data_e6b538e1b7cd67874f5a0dc98a1db45f
#
_entry.id   e6b538e1b7cd67874f5a0dc98a1db45f
#
_cell.length_a   1.000
_cell.length_b   1.000
_cell.length_c   1.000
_cell.angle_alpha   90.00
_cell.angle_beta   90.00
_cell.angle_gamma   90.00
#
_symmetry.space_group_name_H-M   'P 1'
#
loop_
_entity.id
_entity.type
_entity.pdbx_description
1 polymer ?
#
loop_
_entity_poly.entity_id
_entity_poly.type
_entity_poly.pdbx_seq_one_letter_code
_entity_poly.pdbx_strand_id
1 'polypeptide(L)'
;VTAFTSVAQAATSSQVQKVIDESYVQPDYVMGYSLSEGQRNETLNLLGYDSSKDTNVKTLTTSAYANIMNVADDSSLQLYSSVKIAKLGAKETLSVEIVTPQNITKITPDMYRNAATTLGIEHAKITVAAPIPVTGESALAGIYYSLEQNGAKVSDESKELAQEELKTLSQINEENSGKSNYDADKLNVAMTDIKAAVADKGNKLTEDQAKTIVQQTINNYNLNLSDTQINLLVNFALNLSKSSIIDSASFKSSLSSLKDSIVSKAGNTFSGINLNFNANKAVENSKNIFSKIWQAIVDFFTGLSK
;
A
#
# COMPACT_ATOMS: atom_id res chain seq x y z
N VAL A 1 -5.42 32.31 35.66
CA VAL A 1 -4.93 31.91 34.33
C VAL A 1 -5.05 30.42 34.25
N THR A 2 -6.17 29.91 33.72
CA THR A 2 -6.40 28.49 33.47
C THR A 2 -5.76 28.12 32.12
N ALA A 3 -4.66 27.37 32.16
CA ALA A 3 -4.05 26.79 30.97
C ALA A 3 -4.97 25.68 30.47
N PHE A 4 -5.62 25.90 29.33
CA PHE A 4 -6.27 24.84 28.57
C PHE A 4 -5.18 24.02 27.91
N THR A 5 -4.84 22.89 28.49
CA THR A 5 -4.10 21.84 27.77
C THR A 5 -5.07 21.19 26.80
N SER A 6 -4.97 21.55 25.52
CA SER A 6 -5.64 20.80 24.48
C SER A 6 -5.00 19.40 24.43
N VAL A 7 -5.69 18.41 24.96
CA VAL A 7 -5.34 17.01 24.73
C VAL A 7 -5.64 16.75 23.26
N ALA A 8 -4.59 16.60 22.45
CA ALA A 8 -4.75 16.16 21.08
C ALA A 8 -5.44 14.79 21.11
N GLN A 9 -6.68 14.74 20.60
CA GLN A 9 -7.45 13.52 20.55
C GLN A 9 -6.76 12.59 19.54
N ALA A 10 -6.33 11.39 19.98
CA ALA A 10 -5.74 10.39 19.08
C ALA A 10 -6.75 10.05 17.99
N ALA A 11 -6.27 9.96 16.73
CA ALA A 11 -7.09 9.56 15.60
C ALA A 11 -7.73 8.19 15.88
N THR A 12 -9.03 8.05 15.57
CA THR A 12 -9.75 6.79 15.72
C THR A 12 -9.20 5.75 14.74
N SER A 13 -8.83 4.57 15.25
CA SER A 13 -8.35 3.46 14.43
C SER A 13 -9.40 2.99 13.42
N SER A 14 -8.95 2.47 12.26
CA SER A 14 -9.81 1.86 11.27
C SER A 14 -10.54 0.64 11.83
N GLN A 15 -11.66 0.26 11.20
CA GLN A 15 -12.40 -0.95 11.57
C GLN A 15 -11.53 -2.22 11.45
N VAL A 16 -10.69 -2.30 10.41
CA VAL A 16 -9.76 -3.40 10.22
C VAL A 16 -8.74 -3.47 11.35
N GLN A 17 -8.16 -2.34 11.75
CA GLN A 17 -7.21 -2.30 12.86
C GLN A 17 -7.86 -2.68 14.20
N LYS A 18 -9.09 -2.27 14.44
CA LYS A 18 -9.83 -2.67 15.64
C LYS A 18 -10.00 -4.19 15.71
N VAL A 19 -10.32 -4.83 14.60
CA VAL A 19 -10.43 -6.30 14.54
C VAL A 19 -9.08 -6.95 14.86
N ILE A 20 -7.97 -6.42 14.32
CA ILE A 20 -6.64 -6.94 14.64
C ILE A 20 -6.38 -6.82 16.15
N ASP A 21 -6.64 -5.66 16.73
CA ASP A 21 -6.38 -5.39 18.15
C ASP A 21 -7.21 -6.27 19.07
N GLU A 22 -8.44 -6.58 18.70
CA GLU A 22 -9.40 -7.33 19.52
C GLU A 22 -9.35 -8.83 19.29
N SER A 23 -9.10 -9.29 18.06
CA SER A 23 -9.29 -10.70 17.67
C SER A 23 -8.00 -11.50 17.50
N TYR A 24 -6.87 -10.83 17.26
CA TYR A 24 -5.59 -11.52 17.06
C TYR A 24 -4.85 -11.72 18.38
N VAL A 25 -5.51 -12.38 19.34
CA VAL A 25 -4.88 -12.75 20.62
C VAL A 25 -3.68 -13.67 20.38
N GLN A 26 -3.79 -14.53 19.37
CA GLN A 26 -2.72 -15.36 18.85
C GLN A 26 -2.49 -15.03 17.38
N PRO A 27 -1.27 -15.28 16.86
CA PRO A 27 -1.02 -15.12 15.43
C PRO A 27 -1.94 -15.97 14.58
N ASP A 28 -2.34 -15.45 13.43
CA ASP A 28 -3.10 -16.19 12.44
C ASP A 28 -2.19 -16.58 11.28
N TYR A 29 -2.26 -17.86 10.89
CA TYR A 29 -1.48 -18.43 9.79
C TYR A 29 -2.43 -18.78 8.65
N VAL A 30 -2.17 -18.26 7.45
CA VAL A 30 -2.95 -18.62 6.25
C VAL A 30 -2.03 -19.29 5.26
N MET A 31 -2.27 -20.56 5.01
CA MET A 31 -1.42 -21.40 4.18
C MET A 31 -2.00 -21.54 2.78
N GLY A 32 -1.13 -21.48 1.77
CA GLY A 32 -1.53 -21.69 0.38
C GLY A 32 -2.06 -23.11 0.16
N TYR A 33 -3.15 -23.22 -0.57
CA TYR A 33 -3.84 -24.50 -0.86
C TYR A 33 -2.95 -25.53 -1.57
N SER A 34 -2.08 -25.07 -2.46
CA SER A 34 -1.30 -25.95 -3.35
C SER A 34 -0.09 -26.59 -2.67
N LEU A 35 0.22 -26.23 -1.42
CA LEU A 35 1.32 -26.80 -0.67
C LEU A 35 1.10 -28.29 -0.44
N SER A 36 2.12 -29.13 -0.74
CA SER A 36 2.16 -30.49 -0.27
C SER A 36 2.27 -30.52 1.27
N GLU A 37 2.05 -31.65 1.89
CA GLU A 37 2.18 -31.80 3.35
C GLU A 37 3.59 -31.38 3.82
N GLY A 38 4.63 -31.84 3.13
CA GLY A 38 6.01 -31.47 3.44
C GLY A 38 6.28 -29.99 3.27
N GLN A 39 5.79 -29.39 2.18
CA GLN A 39 5.93 -27.94 1.93
C GLN A 39 5.17 -27.12 2.96
N ARG A 40 3.97 -27.57 3.36
CA ARG A 40 3.17 -26.91 4.40
C ARG A 40 3.92 -26.89 5.73
N ASN A 41 4.47 -28.02 6.15
CA ASN A 41 5.22 -28.13 7.39
C ASN A 41 6.49 -27.27 7.35
N GLU A 42 7.23 -27.27 6.25
CA GLU A 42 8.39 -26.41 6.05
C GLU A 42 7.99 -24.93 6.13
N THR A 43 6.93 -24.54 5.45
CA THR A 43 6.46 -23.15 5.42
C THR A 43 5.98 -22.68 6.79
N LEU A 44 5.25 -23.51 7.53
CA LEU A 44 4.86 -23.22 8.93
C LEU A 44 6.08 -22.98 9.80
N ASN A 45 7.12 -23.81 9.67
CA ASN A 45 8.36 -23.65 10.41
C ASN A 45 9.06 -22.32 10.06
N LEU A 46 9.14 -21.98 8.77
CA LEU A 46 9.71 -20.71 8.30
C LEU A 46 8.94 -19.49 8.83
N LEU A 47 7.62 -19.60 8.97
CA LEU A 47 6.79 -18.55 9.55
C LEU A 47 6.89 -18.46 11.07
N GLY A 48 7.61 -19.36 11.72
CA GLY A 48 7.78 -19.39 13.17
C GLY A 48 6.64 -20.02 13.93
N TYR A 49 5.91 -20.95 13.31
CA TYR A 49 4.81 -21.70 13.96
C TYR A 49 5.34 -22.51 15.14
N ASP A 50 4.66 -22.38 16.27
CA ASP A 50 4.92 -23.14 17.49
C ASP A 50 3.65 -23.90 17.89
N SER A 51 3.65 -25.22 17.70
CA SER A 51 2.49 -26.09 17.97
C SER A 51 2.05 -26.08 19.43
N SER A 52 2.91 -25.65 20.36
CA SER A 52 2.56 -25.54 21.78
C SER A 52 1.71 -24.31 22.12
N LYS A 53 1.72 -23.29 21.25
CA LYS A 53 1.03 -22.00 21.46
C LYS A 53 0.02 -21.68 20.39
N ASP A 54 0.36 -21.96 19.13
CA ASP A 54 -0.37 -21.47 17.96
C ASP A 54 -1.50 -22.46 17.60
N THR A 55 -2.72 -21.94 17.48
CA THR A 55 -3.91 -22.75 17.20
C THR A 55 -4.66 -22.28 15.95
N ASN A 56 -4.29 -21.11 15.40
CA ASN A 56 -5.03 -20.49 14.31
C ASN A 56 -4.29 -20.70 12.98
N VAL A 57 -4.47 -21.85 12.37
CA VAL A 57 -3.93 -22.16 11.05
C VAL A 57 -5.09 -22.42 10.10
N LYS A 58 -5.13 -21.63 9.01
CA LYS A 58 -6.16 -21.70 7.98
C LYS A 58 -5.52 -22.05 6.65
N THR A 59 -6.30 -22.60 5.74
CA THR A 59 -5.89 -22.83 4.36
C THR A 59 -6.66 -21.89 3.44
N LEU A 60 -5.94 -21.11 2.64
CA LEU A 60 -6.53 -20.33 1.57
C LEU A 60 -6.84 -21.27 0.42
N THR A 61 -8.11 -21.64 0.27
CA THR A 61 -8.58 -22.53 -0.79
C THR A 61 -8.58 -21.81 -2.14
N THR A 62 -8.58 -22.57 -3.23
CA THR A 62 -8.69 -21.98 -4.57
C THR A 62 -10.00 -21.23 -4.75
N SER A 63 -11.10 -21.72 -4.19
CA SER A 63 -12.39 -21.03 -4.27
C SER A 63 -12.40 -19.71 -3.49
N ALA A 64 -11.82 -19.68 -2.29
CA ALA A 64 -11.67 -18.44 -1.51
C ALA A 64 -10.77 -17.43 -2.24
N TYR A 65 -9.65 -17.89 -2.77
CA TYR A 65 -8.74 -17.06 -3.58
C TYR A 65 -9.44 -16.49 -4.82
N ALA A 66 -10.13 -17.33 -5.57
CA ALA A 66 -10.85 -16.91 -6.77
C ALA A 66 -11.91 -15.86 -6.48
N ASN A 67 -12.64 -16.01 -5.36
CA ASN A 67 -13.61 -15.04 -4.91
C ASN A 67 -12.96 -13.71 -4.49
N ILE A 68 -11.88 -13.77 -3.72
CA ILE A 68 -11.14 -12.57 -3.28
C ILE A 68 -10.55 -11.82 -4.47
N MET A 69 -9.92 -12.54 -5.39
CA MET A 69 -9.21 -11.97 -6.53
C MET A 69 -10.11 -11.69 -7.74
N ASN A 70 -11.38 -12.05 -7.65
CA ASN A 70 -12.34 -11.96 -8.77
C ASN A 70 -11.82 -12.62 -10.05
N VAL A 71 -11.34 -13.83 -9.93
CA VAL A 71 -10.85 -14.67 -11.03
C VAL A 71 -11.59 -16.01 -11.04
N ALA A 72 -11.46 -16.76 -12.14
CA ALA A 72 -12.06 -18.09 -12.23
C ALA A 72 -11.38 -19.06 -11.24
N ASP A 73 -12.20 -19.90 -10.58
CA ASP A 73 -11.71 -21.01 -9.77
C ASP A 73 -11.45 -22.20 -10.69
N ASP A 74 -10.19 -22.42 -11.02
CA ASP A 74 -9.79 -23.54 -11.86
C ASP A 74 -8.53 -24.24 -11.30
N SER A 75 -8.21 -25.40 -11.87
CA SER A 75 -7.09 -26.23 -11.44
C SER A 75 -5.71 -25.66 -11.76
N SER A 76 -5.64 -24.56 -12.53
CA SER A 76 -4.38 -23.88 -12.84
C SER A 76 -3.92 -22.95 -11.72
N LEU A 77 -4.78 -22.63 -10.76
CA LEU A 77 -4.43 -21.77 -9.64
C LEU A 77 -3.38 -22.44 -8.76
N GLN A 78 -2.24 -21.75 -8.58
CA GLN A 78 -1.12 -22.23 -7.79
C GLN A 78 -0.90 -21.29 -6.60
N LEU A 79 -1.30 -21.75 -5.41
CA LEU A 79 -1.26 -20.99 -4.17
C LEU A 79 -0.19 -21.57 -3.24
N TYR A 80 1.04 -21.09 -3.39
CA TYR A 80 2.20 -21.57 -2.62
C TYR A 80 2.73 -20.58 -1.60
N SER A 81 2.44 -19.26 -1.74
CA SER A 81 2.83 -18.30 -0.71
C SER A 81 1.84 -18.34 0.45
N SER A 82 2.38 -18.18 1.65
CA SER A 82 1.63 -18.23 2.91
C SER A 82 2.00 -17.03 3.77
N VAL A 83 1.14 -16.69 4.72
CA VAL A 83 1.30 -15.52 5.54
C VAL A 83 0.98 -15.81 7.01
N LYS A 84 1.75 -15.17 7.89
CA LYS A 84 1.47 -15.06 9.32
C LYS A 84 1.14 -13.63 9.66
N ILE A 85 0.09 -13.40 10.40
CA ILE A 85 -0.29 -12.07 10.89
C ILE A 85 -0.30 -12.11 12.41
N ALA A 86 0.50 -11.22 13.02
CA ALA A 86 0.57 -11.06 14.47
C ALA A 86 0.22 -9.64 14.86
N LYS A 87 -0.47 -9.48 15.98
CA LYS A 87 -0.78 -8.19 16.56
C LYS A 87 0.50 -7.48 17.03
N LEU A 88 0.57 -6.18 16.80
CA LEU A 88 1.59 -5.30 17.37
C LEU A 88 0.93 -4.22 18.24
N GLY A 89 1.73 -3.63 19.14
CA GLY A 89 1.29 -2.50 19.94
C GLY A 89 1.04 -1.25 19.10
N ALA A 90 0.21 -0.34 19.58
CA ALA A 90 -0.22 0.87 18.87
C ALA A 90 0.90 1.82 18.49
N LYS A 91 2.05 1.74 19.17
CA LYS A 91 3.23 2.58 18.91
C LYS A 91 4.21 1.97 17.93
N GLU A 92 3.99 0.72 17.51
CA GLU A 92 4.84 0.01 16.57
C GLU A 92 4.35 0.22 15.15
N THR A 93 5.28 0.36 14.22
CA THR A 93 4.96 0.52 12.80
C THR A 93 4.63 -0.84 12.18
N LEU A 94 3.71 -0.85 11.23
CA LEU A 94 3.42 -2.01 10.38
C LEU A 94 4.74 -2.60 9.85
N SER A 95 4.95 -3.89 10.07
CA SER A 95 6.15 -4.63 9.69
C SER A 95 5.78 -5.76 8.75
N VAL A 96 6.55 -5.91 7.68
CA VAL A 96 6.46 -7.07 6.78
C VAL A 96 7.86 -7.64 6.58
N GLU A 97 7.99 -8.94 6.78
CA GLU A 97 9.21 -9.69 6.51
C GLU A 97 8.91 -10.81 5.52
N ILE A 98 9.70 -10.89 4.46
CA ILE A 98 9.70 -12.02 3.54
C ILE A 98 10.84 -12.92 3.95
N VAL A 99 10.54 -14.06 4.59
CA VAL A 99 11.57 -14.97 5.12
C VAL A 99 12.18 -15.87 4.05
N THR A 100 11.59 -15.89 2.86
CA THR A 100 12.11 -16.59 1.69
C THR A 100 12.33 -15.64 0.50
N PRO A 101 13.24 -14.65 0.62
CA PRO A 101 13.40 -13.63 -0.42
C PRO A 101 13.88 -14.19 -1.76
N GLN A 102 14.55 -15.36 -1.77
CA GLN A 102 14.95 -16.04 -2.98
C GLN A 102 13.76 -16.61 -3.77
N ASN A 103 12.63 -16.84 -3.11
CA ASN A 103 11.41 -17.41 -3.72
C ASN A 103 10.36 -16.36 -4.04
N ILE A 104 10.48 -15.15 -3.49
CA ILE A 104 9.58 -14.03 -3.75
C ILE A 104 10.44 -12.84 -4.15
N THR A 105 10.69 -12.68 -5.44
CA THR A 105 11.66 -11.70 -5.95
C THR A 105 11.02 -10.47 -6.59
N LYS A 106 9.72 -10.53 -6.92
CA LYS A 106 9.00 -9.45 -7.62
C LYS A 106 8.35 -8.47 -6.67
N ILE A 107 8.01 -8.90 -5.46
CA ILE A 107 7.33 -8.10 -4.44
C ILE A 107 8.28 -7.89 -3.27
N THR A 108 8.46 -6.65 -2.87
CA THR A 108 9.27 -6.28 -1.68
C THR A 108 8.38 -6.18 -0.44
N PRO A 109 8.97 -6.24 0.76
CA PRO A 109 8.22 -6.00 1.99
C PRO A 109 7.46 -4.67 2.00
N ASP A 110 8.02 -3.60 1.45
CA ASP A 110 7.39 -2.28 1.45
C ASP A 110 6.19 -2.20 0.50
N MET A 111 6.16 -2.99 -0.56
CA MET A 111 4.99 -3.11 -1.43
C MET A 111 3.82 -3.76 -0.69
N TYR A 112 4.07 -4.82 0.08
CA TYR A 112 3.05 -5.41 0.95
C TYR A 112 2.59 -4.41 2.02
N ARG A 113 3.51 -3.64 2.60
CA ARG A 113 3.17 -2.62 3.62
C ARG A 113 2.25 -1.54 3.03
N ASN A 114 2.55 -1.05 1.84
CA ASN A 114 1.70 -0.09 1.12
C ASN A 114 0.30 -0.67 0.88
N ALA A 115 0.20 -1.89 0.36
CA ALA A 115 -1.08 -2.54 0.09
C ALA A 115 -1.86 -2.81 1.39
N ALA A 116 -1.19 -3.24 2.45
CA ALA A 116 -1.81 -3.47 3.76
C ALA A 116 -2.37 -2.17 4.37
N THR A 117 -1.66 -1.06 4.21
CA THR A 117 -2.13 0.26 4.66
C THR A 117 -3.40 0.68 3.92
N THR A 118 -3.47 0.41 2.63
CA THR A 118 -4.68 0.66 1.81
C THR A 118 -5.88 -0.18 2.28
N LEU A 119 -5.64 -1.36 2.87
CA LEU A 119 -6.68 -2.18 3.50
C LEU A 119 -7.17 -1.63 4.85
N GLY A 120 -6.47 -0.68 5.42
CA GLY A 120 -6.76 -0.14 6.75
C GLY A 120 -5.93 -0.75 7.88
N ILE A 121 -4.93 -1.58 7.58
CA ILE A 121 -4.00 -2.07 8.59
C ILE A 121 -3.04 -0.94 8.96
N GLU A 122 -2.98 -0.62 10.24
CA GLU A 122 -2.13 0.46 10.76
C GLU A 122 -0.85 -0.08 11.38
N HIS A 123 -0.97 -1.15 12.15
CA HIS A 123 0.17 -1.84 12.77
C HIS A 123 -0.15 -3.33 12.95
N ALA A 124 0.75 -4.13 12.49
CA ALA A 124 0.75 -5.58 12.61
C ALA A 124 2.14 -6.07 12.17
N LYS A 125 2.50 -7.28 12.59
CA LYS A 125 3.67 -7.96 12.07
C LYS A 125 3.21 -9.04 11.10
N ILE A 126 3.57 -8.87 9.83
CA ILE A 126 3.21 -9.78 8.75
C ILE A 126 4.49 -10.49 8.29
N THR A 127 4.45 -11.80 8.24
CA THR A 127 5.55 -12.64 7.76
C THR A 127 5.05 -13.42 6.55
N VAL A 128 5.83 -13.40 5.46
CA VAL A 128 5.49 -14.06 4.19
C VAL A 128 6.55 -15.09 3.86
N ALA A 129 6.13 -16.26 3.41
CA ALA A 129 7.03 -17.34 3.00
C ALA A 129 6.44 -18.14 1.84
N ALA A 130 7.33 -18.68 1.00
CA ALA A 130 6.99 -19.66 -0.02
C ALA A 130 8.13 -20.67 -0.14
N PRO A 131 7.83 -21.98 -0.25
CA PRO A 131 8.85 -23.01 -0.33
C PRO A 131 9.48 -23.16 -1.72
N ILE A 132 8.86 -22.55 -2.72
CA ILE A 132 9.31 -22.55 -4.12
C ILE A 132 9.16 -21.15 -4.72
N PRO A 133 9.82 -20.83 -5.84
CA PRO A 133 9.67 -19.54 -6.50
C PRO A 133 8.22 -19.26 -6.92
N VAL A 134 7.71 -18.09 -6.52
CA VAL A 134 6.35 -17.62 -6.80
C VAL A 134 6.33 -16.11 -7.01
N THR A 135 5.21 -15.57 -7.49
CA THR A 135 4.99 -14.11 -7.58
C THR A 135 4.76 -13.46 -6.20
N GLY A 136 4.11 -14.19 -5.29
CA GLY A 136 3.80 -13.70 -3.93
C GLY A 136 2.44 -13.04 -3.78
N GLU A 137 1.63 -12.98 -4.83
CA GLU A 137 0.30 -12.33 -4.79
C GLU A 137 -0.70 -13.05 -3.88
N SER A 138 -0.60 -14.39 -3.76
CA SER A 138 -1.51 -15.15 -2.89
C SER A 138 -1.33 -14.81 -1.39
N ALA A 139 -0.17 -14.29 -0.99
CA ALA A 139 0.03 -13.82 0.37
C ALA A 139 -0.89 -12.62 0.71
N LEU A 140 -1.08 -11.70 -0.23
CA LEU A 140 -2.03 -10.60 -0.04
C LEU A 140 -3.47 -11.12 0.11
N ALA A 141 -3.87 -12.07 -0.74
CA ALA A 141 -5.16 -12.73 -0.60
C ALA A 141 -5.30 -13.45 0.75
N GLY A 142 -4.23 -14.04 1.26
CA GLY A 142 -4.17 -14.63 2.60
C GLY A 142 -4.40 -13.61 3.70
N ILE A 143 -3.89 -12.40 3.56
CA ILE A 143 -4.16 -11.30 4.50
C ILE A 143 -5.65 -10.96 4.51
N TYR A 144 -6.28 -10.80 3.35
CA TYR A 144 -7.73 -10.57 3.27
C TYR A 144 -8.53 -11.67 3.93
N TYR A 145 -8.18 -12.91 3.59
CA TYR A 145 -8.87 -14.08 4.11
C TYR A 145 -8.81 -14.12 5.63
N SER A 146 -7.63 -13.88 6.18
CA SER A 146 -7.44 -13.80 7.64
C SER A 146 -8.34 -12.72 8.25
N LEU A 147 -8.32 -11.51 7.71
CA LEU A 147 -9.11 -10.39 8.21
C LEU A 147 -10.62 -10.70 8.17
N GLU A 148 -11.13 -11.23 7.07
CA GLU A 148 -12.53 -11.58 6.92
C GLU A 148 -12.97 -12.70 7.87
N GLN A 149 -12.13 -13.73 8.02
CA GLN A 149 -12.41 -14.83 8.94
C GLN A 149 -12.40 -14.40 10.41
N ASN A 150 -11.70 -13.34 10.75
CA ASN A 150 -11.67 -12.76 12.09
C ASN A 150 -12.71 -11.63 12.29
N GLY A 151 -13.59 -11.44 11.33
CA GLY A 151 -14.73 -10.53 11.47
C GLY A 151 -14.54 -9.13 10.91
N ALA A 152 -13.41 -8.85 10.25
CA ALA A 152 -13.24 -7.57 9.57
C ALA A 152 -14.15 -7.49 8.33
N LYS A 153 -14.72 -6.31 8.12
CA LYS A 153 -15.51 -6.01 6.92
C LYS A 153 -14.59 -5.33 5.91
N VAL A 154 -14.01 -6.11 5.02
CA VAL A 154 -13.20 -5.61 3.92
C VAL A 154 -14.08 -5.60 2.67
N SER A 155 -14.39 -4.42 2.15
CA SER A 155 -15.20 -4.28 0.95
C SER A 155 -14.47 -4.85 -0.28
N ASP A 156 -15.24 -5.29 -1.28
CA ASP A 156 -14.66 -5.75 -2.55
C ASP A 156 -13.83 -4.64 -3.20
N GLU A 157 -14.28 -3.40 -3.10
CA GLU A 157 -13.58 -2.22 -3.59
C GLU A 157 -12.21 -2.05 -2.92
N SER A 158 -12.10 -2.20 -1.59
CA SER A 158 -10.83 -2.13 -0.87
C SER A 158 -9.89 -3.27 -1.25
N LYS A 159 -10.42 -4.47 -1.44
CA LYS A 159 -9.64 -5.63 -1.92
C LYS A 159 -9.06 -5.38 -3.31
N GLU A 160 -9.87 -4.94 -4.24
CA GLU A 160 -9.45 -4.63 -5.61
C GLU A 160 -8.40 -3.53 -5.64
N LEU A 161 -8.59 -2.49 -4.83
CA LEU A 161 -7.68 -1.35 -4.74
C LEU A 161 -6.29 -1.75 -4.23
N ALA A 162 -6.22 -2.55 -3.18
CA ALA A 162 -4.93 -3.00 -2.64
C ALA A 162 -4.22 -3.97 -3.60
N GLN A 163 -4.96 -4.80 -4.32
CA GLN A 163 -4.40 -5.66 -5.37
C GLN A 163 -3.85 -4.84 -6.53
N GLU A 164 -4.59 -3.84 -6.98
CA GLU A 164 -4.16 -2.90 -8.02
C GLU A 164 -2.86 -2.21 -7.61
N GLU A 165 -2.78 -1.75 -6.37
CA GLU A 165 -1.58 -1.12 -5.82
C GLU A 165 -0.39 -2.07 -5.84
N LEU A 166 -0.56 -3.28 -5.32
CA LEU A 166 0.51 -4.27 -5.28
C LEU A 166 1.00 -4.63 -6.69
N LYS A 167 0.07 -4.86 -7.61
CA LYS A 167 0.38 -5.16 -9.00
C LYS A 167 1.11 -4.01 -9.68
N THR A 168 0.64 -2.79 -9.50
CA THR A 168 1.26 -1.59 -10.05
C THR A 168 2.69 -1.42 -9.54
N LEU A 169 2.89 -1.48 -8.23
CA LEU A 169 4.22 -1.35 -7.62
C LEU A 169 5.17 -2.45 -8.09
N SER A 170 4.71 -3.70 -8.11
CA SER A 170 5.55 -4.83 -8.52
C SER A 170 5.91 -4.76 -10.01
N GLN A 171 5.00 -4.35 -10.87
CA GLN A 171 5.24 -4.19 -12.31
C GLN A 171 6.25 -3.09 -12.57
N ILE A 172 6.09 -1.92 -11.96
CA ILE A 172 7.03 -0.80 -12.10
C ILE A 172 8.41 -1.23 -11.60
N ASN A 173 8.49 -1.89 -10.47
CA ASN A 173 9.75 -2.37 -9.92
C ASN A 173 10.44 -3.39 -10.83
N GLU A 174 9.71 -4.36 -11.34
CA GLU A 174 10.26 -5.38 -12.25
C GLU A 174 10.79 -4.76 -13.55
N GLU A 175 10.05 -3.81 -14.13
CA GLU A 175 10.44 -3.15 -15.39
C GLU A 175 11.62 -2.18 -15.22
N ASN A 176 11.87 -1.65 -14.03
CA ASN A 176 12.91 -0.64 -13.78
C ASN A 176 14.09 -1.14 -12.93
N SER A 177 13.99 -2.32 -12.34
CA SER A 177 15.05 -2.85 -11.47
C SER A 177 16.40 -2.87 -12.20
N GLY A 178 17.42 -2.30 -11.56
CA GLY A 178 18.76 -2.20 -12.10
C GLY A 178 19.00 -1.04 -13.08
N LYS A 179 17.96 -0.27 -13.42
CA LYS A 179 18.10 0.94 -14.26
C LYS A 179 18.57 2.13 -13.42
N SER A 180 19.29 3.03 -14.07
CA SER A 180 19.66 4.32 -13.47
C SER A 180 18.40 5.17 -13.23
N ASN A 181 18.43 6.03 -12.20
CA ASN A 181 17.30 6.89 -11.81
C ASN A 181 16.05 6.11 -11.41
N TYR A 182 16.26 4.92 -10.84
CA TYR A 182 15.19 4.14 -10.22
C TYR A 182 15.69 3.53 -8.92
N ASP A 183 14.81 3.50 -7.92
CA ASP A 183 15.04 2.86 -6.64
C ASP A 183 13.69 2.45 -6.04
N ALA A 184 13.60 1.21 -5.52
CA ALA A 184 12.36 0.67 -4.99
C ALA A 184 11.87 1.42 -3.74
N ASP A 185 12.78 1.85 -2.87
CA ASP A 185 12.41 2.63 -1.68
C ASP A 185 11.81 3.98 -2.06
N LYS A 186 12.39 4.65 -3.05
CA LYS A 186 11.85 5.89 -3.59
C LYS A 186 10.45 5.71 -4.17
N LEU A 187 10.21 4.62 -4.90
CA LEU A 187 8.88 4.32 -5.45
C LEU A 187 7.86 4.13 -4.32
N ASN A 188 8.21 3.38 -3.28
CA ASN A 188 7.29 3.13 -2.18
C ASN A 188 7.02 4.38 -1.34
N VAL A 189 8.02 5.24 -1.13
CA VAL A 189 7.81 6.54 -0.47
C VAL A 189 6.96 7.47 -1.35
N ALA A 190 7.23 7.51 -2.65
CA ALA A 190 6.41 8.27 -3.60
C ALA A 190 4.94 7.81 -3.54
N MET A 191 4.69 6.50 -3.42
CA MET A 191 3.33 5.97 -3.26
C MET A 191 2.66 6.46 -1.97
N THR A 192 3.38 6.54 -0.85
CA THR A 192 2.81 7.11 0.38
C THR A 192 2.41 8.57 0.20
N ASP A 193 3.22 9.35 -0.49
CA ASP A 193 2.92 10.77 -0.76
C ASP A 193 1.73 10.94 -1.73
N ILE A 194 1.65 10.09 -2.75
CA ILE A 194 0.50 10.09 -3.67
C ILE A 194 -0.79 9.77 -2.90
N LYS A 195 -0.78 8.74 -2.08
CA LYS A 195 -1.96 8.33 -1.30
C LYS A 195 -2.38 9.42 -0.31
N ALA A 196 -1.43 10.06 0.35
CA ALA A 196 -1.73 11.18 1.27
C ALA A 196 -2.37 12.36 0.53
N ALA A 197 -1.84 12.72 -0.63
CA ALA A 197 -2.39 13.81 -1.45
C ALA A 197 -3.81 13.48 -1.95
N VAL A 198 -4.05 12.25 -2.36
CA VAL A 198 -5.40 11.79 -2.76
C VAL A 198 -6.37 11.85 -1.59
N ALA A 199 -5.95 11.42 -0.40
CA ALA A 199 -6.79 11.51 0.80
C ALA A 199 -7.17 12.95 1.14
N ASP A 200 -6.27 13.92 0.94
CA ASP A 200 -6.55 15.33 1.16
C ASP A 200 -7.55 15.90 0.14
N LYS A 201 -7.48 15.49 -1.11
CA LYS A 201 -8.42 15.93 -2.16
C LYS A 201 -9.77 15.23 -2.07
N GLY A 202 -9.79 14.00 -1.62
CA GLY A 202 -11.01 13.22 -1.51
C GLY A 202 -11.63 12.85 -2.86
N ASN A 203 -12.93 12.62 -2.87
CA ASN A 203 -13.68 12.19 -4.05
C ASN A 203 -13.83 13.26 -5.15
N LYS A 204 -13.36 14.46 -4.90
CA LYS A 204 -13.34 15.57 -5.87
C LYS A 204 -12.12 15.56 -6.77
N LEU A 205 -11.24 14.60 -6.63
CA LEU A 205 -10.03 14.49 -7.43
C LEU A 205 -10.38 14.31 -8.91
N THR A 206 -9.89 15.23 -9.74
CA THR A 206 -10.03 15.13 -11.20
C THR A 206 -8.86 14.35 -11.81
N GLU A 207 -9.03 13.88 -13.05
CA GLU A 207 -7.96 13.19 -13.76
C GLU A 207 -6.73 14.07 -13.92
N ASP A 208 -6.89 15.35 -14.27
CA ASP A 208 -5.78 16.29 -14.42
C ASP A 208 -5.04 16.51 -13.09
N GLN A 209 -5.77 16.61 -11.99
CA GLN A 209 -5.17 16.70 -10.66
C GLN A 209 -4.40 15.44 -10.30
N ALA A 210 -4.94 14.27 -10.60
CA ALA A 210 -4.27 12.99 -10.38
C ALA A 210 -2.97 12.89 -11.18
N LYS A 211 -2.98 13.30 -12.45
CA LYS A 211 -1.78 13.35 -13.28
C LYS A 211 -0.72 14.28 -12.69
N THR A 212 -1.13 15.47 -12.24
CA THR A 212 -0.21 16.45 -11.63
C THR A 212 0.38 15.89 -10.34
N ILE A 213 -0.43 15.31 -9.46
CA ILE A 213 0.04 14.68 -8.22
C ILE A 213 1.09 13.63 -8.52
N VAL A 214 0.80 12.71 -9.43
CA VAL A 214 1.70 11.61 -9.77
C VAL A 214 3.00 12.13 -10.39
N GLN A 215 2.92 12.96 -11.41
CA GLN A 215 4.10 13.47 -12.11
C GLN A 215 5.00 14.30 -11.19
N GLN A 216 4.44 15.18 -10.39
CA GLN A 216 5.24 16.01 -9.47
C GLN A 216 5.86 15.17 -8.35
N THR A 217 5.17 14.15 -7.86
CA THR A 217 5.71 13.25 -6.87
C THR A 217 6.87 12.41 -7.43
N ILE A 218 6.68 11.84 -8.61
CA ILE A 218 7.72 11.07 -9.30
C ILE A 218 8.96 11.94 -9.55
N ASN A 219 8.77 13.18 -10.00
CA ASN A 219 9.86 14.12 -10.21
C ASN A 219 10.58 14.47 -8.90
N ASN A 220 9.84 14.69 -7.81
CA ASN A 220 10.45 14.99 -6.52
C ASN A 220 11.41 13.90 -6.04
N TYR A 221 11.09 12.64 -6.32
CA TYR A 221 11.91 11.49 -5.93
C TYR A 221 12.93 11.09 -7.01
N ASN A 222 13.08 11.86 -8.06
CA ASN A 222 14.03 11.61 -9.16
C ASN A 222 13.82 10.21 -9.78
N LEU A 223 12.58 9.79 -9.92
CA LEU A 223 12.21 8.54 -10.55
C LEU A 223 11.97 8.76 -12.04
N ASN A 224 12.58 7.94 -12.88
CA ASN A 224 12.35 7.96 -14.32
C ASN A 224 11.41 6.81 -14.69
N LEU A 225 10.13 7.12 -14.84
CA LEU A 225 9.10 6.15 -15.18
C LEU A 225 8.56 6.40 -16.60
N SER A 226 8.14 5.33 -17.27
CA SER A 226 7.49 5.43 -18.57
C SER A 226 6.08 6.03 -18.44
N ASP A 227 5.55 6.53 -19.56
CA ASP A 227 4.16 7.03 -19.60
C ASP A 227 3.15 5.96 -19.18
N THR A 228 3.36 4.70 -19.58
CA THR A 228 2.51 3.57 -19.16
C THR A 228 2.54 3.38 -17.64
N GLN A 229 3.72 3.44 -17.04
CA GLN A 229 3.89 3.31 -15.58
C GLN A 229 3.26 4.48 -14.83
N ILE A 230 3.42 5.70 -15.32
CA ILE A 230 2.75 6.88 -14.78
C ILE A 230 1.23 6.73 -14.86
N ASN A 231 0.70 6.23 -15.97
CA ASN A 231 -0.74 5.99 -16.12
C ASN A 231 -1.27 4.95 -15.16
N LEU A 232 -0.50 3.90 -14.84
CA LEU A 232 -0.87 2.93 -13.81
C LEU A 232 -1.05 3.60 -12.43
N LEU A 233 -0.13 4.50 -12.08
CA LEU A 233 -0.22 5.25 -10.82
C LEU A 233 -1.38 6.25 -10.83
N VAL A 234 -1.64 6.90 -11.95
CA VAL A 234 -2.79 7.83 -12.10
C VAL A 234 -4.11 7.08 -11.95
N ASN A 235 -4.26 5.93 -12.59
CA ASN A 235 -5.46 5.11 -12.48
C ASN A 235 -5.68 4.63 -11.04
N PHE A 236 -4.61 4.21 -10.37
CA PHE A 236 -4.67 3.85 -8.96
C PHE A 236 -5.12 5.05 -8.10
N ALA A 237 -4.54 6.21 -8.30
CA ALA A 237 -4.90 7.43 -7.57
C ALA A 237 -6.40 7.79 -7.73
N LEU A 238 -6.92 7.69 -8.96
CA LEU A 238 -8.33 7.93 -9.23
C LEU A 238 -9.25 6.90 -8.54
N ASN A 239 -8.87 5.63 -8.57
CA ASN A 239 -9.63 4.58 -7.88
C ASN A 239 -9.57 4.76 -6.35
N LEU A 240 -8.41 5.11 -5.80
CA LEU A 240 -8.27 5.41 -4.38
C LEU A 240 -9.17 6.58 -3.95
N SER A 241 -9.30 7.61 -4.77
CA SER A 241 -10.13 8.78 -4.46
C SER A 241 -11.60 8.44 -4.24
N LYS A 242 -12.06 7.31 -4.76
CA LYS A 242 -13.44 6.83 -4.62
C LYS A 242 -13.61 5.86 -3.44
N SER A 243 -12.52 5.47 -2.79
CA SER A 243 -12.55 4.52 -1.68
C SER A 243 -12.83 5.20 -0.35
N SER A 244 -13.59 4.53 0.51
CA SER A 244 -13.88 5.02 1.86
C SER A 244 -12.66 5.06 2.78
N ILE A 245 -11.55 4.38 2.44
CA ILE A 245 -10.35 4.39 3.27
C ILE A 245 -9.76 5.80 3.43
N ILE A 246 -9.91 6.67 2.43
CA ILE A 246 -9.41 8.04 2.49
C ILE A 246 -10.13 8.90 3.55
N ASP A 247 -11.32 8.48 3.98
CA ASP A 247 -12.10 9.14 5.01
C ASP A 247 -11.70 8.69 6.43
N SER A 248 -10.89 7.64 6.55
CA SER A 248 -10.39 7.17 7.83
C SER A 248 -9.41 8.18 8.43
N ALA A 249 -9.68 8.60 9.67
CA ALA A 249 -8.85 9.60 10.36
C ALA A 249 -7.39 9.13 10.55
N SER A 250 -7.17 7.82 10.63
CA SER A 250 -5.86 7.22 10.83
C SER A 250 -5.07 6.95 9.54
N PHE A 251 -5.70 7.09 8.36
CA PHE A 251 -5.06 6.72 7.09
C PHE A 251 -3.80 7.56 6.82
N LYS A 252 -3.88 8.88 6.96
CA LYS A 252 -2.72 9.76 6.73
C LYS A 252 -1.61 9.54 7.76
N SER A 253 -1.96 9.28 9.01
CA SER A 253 -0.95 8.99 10.04
C SER A 253 -0.25 7.64 9.77
N SER A 254 -0.98 6.64 9.29
CA SER A 254 -0.41 5.36 8.87
C SER A 254 0.54 5.51 7.69
N LEU A 255 0.18 6.33 6.71
CA LEU A 255 1.06 6.65 5.57
C LEU A 255 2.33 7.37 6.01
N SER A 256 2.21 8.32 6.92
CA SER A 256 3.36 9.04 7.49
C SER A 256 4.30 8.10 8.24
N SER A 257 3.77 7.21 9.06
CA SER A 257 4.54 6.20 9.78
C SER A 257 5.26 5.24 8.83
N LEU A 258 4.59 4.80 7.78
CA LEU A 258 5.19 3.94 6.76
C LEU A 258 6.33 4.66 6.04
N LYS A 259 6.10 5.88 5.59
CA LYS A 259 7.12 6.73 4.96
C LYS A 259 8.35 6.88 5.84
N ASP A 260 8.17 7.30 7.08
CA ASP A 260 9.27 7.51 8.03
C ASP A 260 10.06 6.22 8.26
N SER A 261 9.37 5.09 8.36
CA SER A 261 10.00 3.78 8.51
C SER A 261 10.85 3.40 7.31
N ILE A 262 10.37 3.60 6.09
CA ILE A 262 11.14 3.31 4.87
C ILE A 262 12.36 4.21 4.79
N VAL A 263 12.18 5.51 4.99
CA VAL A 263 13.27 6.50 4.92
C VAL A 263 14.36 6.20 5.96
N SER A 264 13.98 5.86 7.19
CA SER A 264 14.94 5.59 8.27
C SER A 264 15.84 4.39 8.01
N LYS A 265 15.39 3.43 7.20
CA LYS A 265 16.14 2.20 6.86
C LYS A 265 16.89 2.29 5.53
N ALA A 266 16.70 3.36 4.77
CA ALA A 266 17.19 3.48 3.40
C ALA A 266 18.59 4.12 3.29
N GLY A 267 19.28 4.34 4.41
CA GLY A 267 20.60 4.96 4.42
C GLY A 267 20.61 6.34 3.78
N ASN A 268 21.44 6.54 2.76
CA ASN A 268 21.55 7.83 2.04
C ASN A 268 20.73 7.90 0.75
N THR A 269 19.84 6.96 0.51
CA THR A 269 19.00 6.90 -0.70
C THR A 269 18.23 8.20 -0.94
N PHE A 270 17.76 8.83 0.12
CA PHE A 270 16.96 10.07 0.06
C PHE A 270 17.77 11.36 0.23
N SER A 271 19.12 11.28 0.21
CA SER A 271 19.96 12.48 0.30
C SER A 271 19.64 13.45 -0.83
N GLY A 272 19.42 14.74 -0.46
CA GLY A 272 19.09 15.79 -1.42
C GLY A 272 17.66 15.78 -1.92
N ILE A 273 16.81 14.90 -1.43
CA ILE A 273 15.38 14.82 -1.78
C ILE A 273 14.55 15.57 -0.74
N ASN A 274 13.56 16.34 -1.20
CA ASN A 274 12.61 17.01 -0.33
C ASN A 274 11.59 15.99 0.24
N LEU A 275 11.80 15.54 1.45
CA LEU A 275 10.89 14.61 2.14
C LEU A 275 9.62 15.27 2.65
N ASN A 276 9.58 16.60 2.73
CA ASN A 276 8.40 17.38 3.10
C ASN A 276 7.58 17.80 1.89
N PHE A 277 7.82 17.20 0.75
CA PHE A 277 7.08 17.47 -0.48
C PHE A 277 5.59 17.24 -0.27
N ASN A 278 4.78 18.23 -0.69
CA ASN A 278 3.32 18.15 -0.64
C ASN A 278 2.77 18.24 -2.05
N ALA A 279 2.27 17.13 -2.57
CA ALA A 279 1.75 17.04 -3.92
C ALA A 279 0.51 17.94 -4.15
N ASN A 280 -0.27 18.24 -3.12
CA ASN A 280 -1.42 19.15 -3.21
C ASN A 280 -1.01 20.60 -3.45
N LYS A 281 0.11 21.04 -2.91
CA LYS A 281 0.68 22.36 -3.24
C LYS A 281 1.10 22.43 -4.70
N ALA A 282 1.60 21.36 -5.27
CA ALA A 282 1.91 21.27 -6.69
C ALA A 282 0.66 21.44 -7.57
N VAL A 283 -0.47 20.84 -7.17
CA VAL A 283 -1.76 21.01 -7.85
C VAL A 283 -2.23 22.48 -7.80
N GLU A 284 -2.16 23.12 -6.64
CA GLU A 284 -2.52 24.52 -6.48
C GLU A 284 -1.65 25.44 -7.33
N ASN A 285 -0.34 25.20 -7.34
CA ASN A 285 0.59 25.97 -8.17
C ASN A 285 0.29 25.78 -9.66
N SER A 286 -0.09 24.59 -10.11
CA SER A 286 -0.51 24.34 -11.48
C SER A 286 -1.75 25.13 -11.85
N LYS A 287 -2.76 25.18 -11.00
CA LYS A 287 -3.95 26.03 -11.18
C LYS A 287 -3.59 27.48 -11.29
N ASN A 288 -2.70 27.98 -10.45
CA ASN A 288 -2.25 29.36 -10.49
C ASN A 288 -1.52 29.69 -11.78
N ILE A 289 -0.69 28.78 -12.28
CA ILE A 289 0.01 28.91 -13.55
C ILE A 289 -1.00 28.98 -14.71
N PHE A 290 -1.97 28.08 -14.76
CA PHE A 290 -3.02 28.08 -15.77
C PHE A 290 -3.86 29.36 -15.71
N SER A 291 -4.25 29.82 -14.52
CA SER A 291 -4.98 31.07 -14.35
C SER A 291 -4.18 32.26 -14.85
N LYS A 292 -2.89 32.32 -14.56
CA LYS A 292 -1.99 33.41 -15.04
C LYS A 292 -1.82 33.39 -16.55
N ILE A 293 -1.67 32.22 -17.15
CA ILE A 293 -1.57 32.07 -18.60
C ILE A 293 -2.87 32.52 -19.26
N TRP A 294 -4.02 32.06 -18.73
CA TRP A 294 -5.33 32.46 -19.24
C TRP A 294 -5.55 33.97 -19.14
N GLN A 295 -5.21 34.58 -18.00
CA GLN A 295 -5.32 36.01 -17.81
C GLN A 295 -4.42 36.79 -18.80
N ALA A 296 -3.19 36.32 -19.03
CA ALA A 296 -2.29 36.89 -19.99
C ALA A 296 -2.86 36.85 -21.43
N ILE A 297 -3.51 35.74 -21.80
CA ILE A 297 -4.20 35.59 -23.08
C ILE A 297 -5.36 36.59 -23.19
N VAL A 298 -6.18 36.70 -22.18
CA VAL A 298 -7.31 37.64 -22.13
C VAL A 298 -6.80 39.07 -22.25
N ASP A 299 -5.78 39.46 -21.50
CA ASP A 299 -5.18 40.80 -21.51
C ASP A 299 -4.59 41.13 -22.88
N PHE A 300 -3.95 40.14 -23.55
CA PHE A 300 -3.43 40.31 -24.89
C PHE A 300 -4.56 40.64 -25.91
N PHE A 301 -5.64 39.86 -25.88
CA PHE A 301 -6.75 40.10 -26.82
C PHE A 301 -7.54 41.37 -26.50
N THR A 302 -7.69 41.74 -25.23
CA THR A 302 -8.34 43.00 -24.85
C THR A 302 -7.48 44.21 -25.17
N GLY A 303 -6.14 44.07 -25.15
CA GLY A 303 -5.19 45.14 -25.57
C GLY A 303 -5.23 45.39 -27.07
N LEU A 304 -5.56 44.40 -27.90
CA LEU A 304 -5.66 44.52 -29.36
C LEU A 304 -6.97 45.21 -29.81
N SER A 305 -7.96 45.37 -28.95
CA SER A 305 -9.26 45.99 -29.27
C SER A 305 -9.33 47.48 -28.91
N LYS A 306 -8.21 48.08 -28.48
CA LYS A 306 -8.02 49.52 -28.30
C LYS A 306 -7.12 50.06 -29.42
#